data_15fecd9ba76288cbc1ba8c183f86b952
#
_entry.id   15fecd9ba76288cbc1ba8c183f86b952
#
_cell.length_a   1.000
_cell.length_b   1.000
_cell.length_c   1.000
_cell.angle_alpha   90.00
_cell.angle_beta   90.00
_cell.angle_gamma   90.00
#
_symmetry.space_group_name_H-M   'P 1'
#
loop_
_entity.id
_entity.type
_entity.pdbx_description
1 polymer ?
#
loop_
_entity_poly.entity_id
_entity_poly.type
_entity_poly.pdbx_seq_one_letter_code
_entity_poly.pdbx_strand_id
1 'polypeptide(L)'
;LGDVYKRQHYLRYPIKKFLDKVERSPFDSIDLYCSAPQLNLFDYPLSRLIDLKKDIKEHHLKVMTMTPENCVYPINFCTQDDITRESSIRYYQRAIDTAQFLECPSIQISTGFGYFDYSREEAWKYCEESLVTLAEYSEKKNVKLLLEELKTTTTNVLITSKDIAEMLDQINSPAIVGMVDLDQMNYAGETLDDYFGNLGSRLQHIHFNDRGHTVPGDGDFPMKEYYDKIKQQGYEGTISFEICDRRYYCDPDKAIDAIVIWTVSYTHLTLPTTSRV
;
A
#
# COMPACT_ATOMS: atom_id res chain seq x y z
N LEU A 1 -8.67 -8.71 -11.75
CA LEU A 1 -7.81 -7.79 -11.02
C LEU A 1 -8.71 -6.82 -10.28
N GLY A 2 -8.63 -6.80 -8.94
CA GLY A 2 -9.37 -5.83 -8.13
C GLY A 2 -8.61 -4.51 -8.15
N ASP A 3 -9.02 -3.58 -9.00
CA ASP A 3 -8.42 -2.24 -9.05
C ASP A 3 -8.93 -1.42 -7.88
N VAL A 4 -8.02 -0.90 -7.09
CA VAL A 4 -8.27 -0.14 -5.87
C VAL A 4 -7.71 1.27 -6.03
N TYR A 5 -8.35 2.27 -5.43
CA TYR A 5 -7.87 3.64 -5.53
C TYR A 5 -7.36 4.16 -4.18
N LYS A 6 -6.12 4.67 -4.14
CA LYS A 6 -5.49 5.20 -2.92
C LYS A 6 -5.77 6.69 -2.72
N ARG A 7 -6.11 7.06 -1.49
CA ARG A 7 -6.64 8.37 -1.12
C ARG A 7 -5.58 9.48 -0.92
N GLN A 8 -4.29 9.24 -1.06
CA GLN A 8 -3.23 10.12 -0.54
C GLN A 8 -3.30 11.58 -1.02
N HIS A 9 -3.64 11.85 -2.28
CA HIS A 9 -3.76 13.21 -2.81
C HIS A 9 -5.04 13.96 -2.38
N TYR A 10 -6.01 13.25 -1.75
CA TYR A 10 -7.17 13.88 -1.09
C TYR A 10 -6.90 14.28 0.37
N LEU A 11 -5.69 14.18 0.88
CA LEU A 11 -5.36 14.40 2.29
C LEU A 11 -5.82 15.77 2.84
N ARG A 12 -5.90 16.80 1.99
CA ARG A 12 -6.33 18.15 2.35
C ARG A 12 -7.83 18.41 2.16
N TYR A 13 -8.62 17.38 1.81
CA TYR A 13 -10.06 17.46 1.60
C TYR A 13 -10.81 16.58 2.60
N PRO A 14 -12.08 16.88 2.94
CA PRO A 14 -12.90 15.97 3.71
C PRO A 14 -12.93 14.57 3.07
N ILE A 15 -12.88 13.52 3.88
CA ILE A 15 -12.87 12.14 3.37
C ILE A 15 -14.09 11.82 2.50
N LYS A 16 -15.24 12.44 2.83
CA LYS A 16 -16.47 12.32 2.05
C LYS A 16 -16.29 12.76 0.59
N LYS A 17 -15.50 13.81 0.30
CA LYS A 17 -15.22 14.21 -1.09
C LYS A 17 -14.56 13.08 -1.88
N PHE A 18 -13.63 12.35 -1.26
CA PHE A 18 -12.99 11.20 -1.88
C PHE A 18 -14.01 10.08 -2.12
N LEU A 19 -14.82 9.73 -1.12
CA LEU A 19 -15.84 8.67 -1.25
C LEU A 19 -16.86 9.02 -2.33
N ASP A 20 -17.40 10.23 -2.33
CA ASP A 20 -18.35 10.73 -3.36
C ASP A 20 -17.77 10.64 -4.79
N LYS A 21 -16.46 10.83 -4.95
CA LYS A 21 -15.80 10.76 -6.27
C LYS A 21 -15.57 9.33 -6.71
N VAL A 22 -15.11 8.45 -5.81
CA VAL A 22 -14.86 7.05 -6.13
C VAL A 22 -16.18 6.33 -6.44
N GLU A 23 -17.26 6.59 -5.68
CA GLU A 23 -18.58 6.01 -5.94
C GLU A 23 -19.08 6.28 -7.37
N ARG A 24 -18.71 7.43 -7.95
CA ARG A 24 -19.09 7.80 -9.35
C ARG A 24 -18.12 7.25 -10.40
N SER A 25 -17.12 6.51 -10.00
CA SER A 25 -16.15 5.85 -10.86
C SER A 25 -16.50 4.36 -11.03
N PRO A 26 -15.82 3.62 -11.90
CA PRO A 26 -15.99 2.18 -12.01
C PRO A 26 -15.36 1.38 -10.86
N PHE A 27 -14.68 2.03 -9.92
CA PHE A 27 -14.06 1.37 -8.77
C PHE A 27 -15.09 1.10 -7.66
N ASP A 28 -15.05 -0.09 -7.08
CA ASP A 28 -15.87 -0.50 -5.93
C ASP A 28 -15.05 -0.62 -4.63
N SER A 29 -13.76 -0.35 -4.70
CA SER A 29 -12.82 -0.60 -3.63
C SER A 29 -11.82 0.55 -3.47
N ILE A 30 -11.37 0.77 -2.23
CA ILE A 30 -10.43 1.83 -1.88
C ILE A 30 -9.23 1.30 -1.09
N ASP A 31 -8.07 1.93 -1.28
CA ASP A 31 -6.93 1.90 -0.39
C ASP A 31 -7.00 3.13 0.53
N LEU A 32 -7.22 2.88 1.80
CA LEU A 32 -7.48 3.91 2.78
C LEU A 32 -6.17 4.40 3.41
N TYR A 33 -5.61 5.47 2.86
CA TYR A 33 -4.46 6.13 3.45
C TYR A 33 -4.80 6.77 4.80
N CYS A 34 -4.09 6.36 5.87
CA CYS A 34 -4.38 6.75 7.24
C CYS A 34 -3.35 7.76 7.75
N SER A 35 -3.68 9.04 7.64
CA SER A 35 -2.83 10.14 8.10
C SER A 35 -3.65 11.33 8.58
N ALA A 36 -3.05 12.17 9.43
CA ALA A 36 -3.61 13.46 9.80
C ALA A 36 -3.80 14.35 8.54
N PRO A 37 -4.78 15.24 8.52
CA PRO A 37 -5.70 15.58 9.61
C PRO A 37 -6.97 14.71 9.67
N GLN A 38 -7.17 13.76 8.77
CA GLN A 38 -8.46 13.10 8.61
C GLN A 38 -8.58 11.77 9.36
N LEU A 39 -7.55 10.95 9.36
CA LEU A 39 -7.55 9.63 9.97
C LEU A 39 -6.19 9.39 10.64
N ASN A 40 -5.98 10.03 11.79
CA ASN A 40 -4.78 9.84 12.59
C ASN A 40 -4.95 8.62 13.51
N LEU A 41 -4.26 7.54 13.21
CA LEU A 41 -4.39 6.29 13.97
C LEU A 41 -3.83 6.36 15.40
N PHE A 42 -3.06 7.39 15.76
CA PHE A 42 -2.56 7.54 17.14
C PHE A 42 -3.68 7.81 18.14
N ASP A 43 -4.70 8.57 17.76
CA ASP A 43 -5.74 9.06 18.67
C ASP A 43 -7.15 9.12 18.04
N TYR A 44 -7.37 8.46 16.91
CA TYR A 44 -8.67 8.48 16.24
C TYR A 44 -9.74 7.78 17.09
N PRO A 45 -10.80 8.48 17.51
CA PRO A 45 -11.77 7.93 18.43
C PRO A 45 -12.69 6.90 17.74
N LEU A 46 -13.14 5.90 18.52
CA LEU A 46 -14.00 4.83 18.01
C LEU A 46 -15.31 5.37 17.39
N SER A 47 -15.88 6.43 17.95
CA SER A 47 -17.09 7.07 17.37
C SER A 47 -16.86 7.51 15.92
N ARG A 48 -15.71 8.10 15.64
CA ARG A 48 -15.34 8.52 14.29
C ARG A 48 -15.09 7.33 13.35
N LEU A 49 -14.58 6.22 13.86
CA LEU A 49 -14.43 4.98 13.06
C LEU A 49 -15.79 4.38 12.72
N ILE A 50 -16.76 4.46 13.63
CA ILE A 50 -18.13 4.02 13.38
C ILE A 50 -18.76 4.86 12.26
N ASP A 51 -18.62 6.18 12.33
CA ASP A 51 -19.12 7.09 11.31
C ASP A 51 -18.45 6.81 9.95
N LEU A 52 -17.11 6.67 9.94
CA LEU A 52 -16.36 6.35 8.73
C LEU A 52 -16.80 5.02 8.10
N LYS A 53 -16.97 3.97 8.90
CA LYS A 53 -17.46 2.66 8.41
C LYS A 53 -18.84 2.78 7.79
N LYS A 54 -19.72 3.59 8.41
CA LYS A 54 -21.06 3.86 7.88
C LYS A 54 -20.95 4.62 6.54
N ASP A 55 -20.17 5.70 6.48
CA ASP A 55 -19.99 6.48 5.26
C ASP A 55 -19.48 5.61 4.10
N ILE A 56 -18.47 4.76 4.34
CA ILE A 56 -17.93 3.85 3.32
C ILE A 56 -19.03 2.89 2.80
N LYS A 57 -19.83 2.32 3.70
CA LYS A 57 -20.94 1.42 3.32
C LYS A 57 -22.06 2.14 2.56
N GLU A 58 -22.39 3.36 2.93
CA GLU A 58 -23.40 4.19 2.23
C GLU A 58 -22.97 4.56 0.81
N HIS A 59 -21.66 4.64 0.54
CA HIS A 59 -21.08 4.83 -0.80
C HIS A 59 -20.87 3.50 -1.55
N HIS A 60 -21.34 2.37 -1.03
CA HIS A 60 -21.18 1.05 -1.65
C HIS A 60 -19.73 0.63 -1.91
N LEU A 61 -18.78 1.18 -1.14
CA LEU A 61 -17.35 0.92 -1.29
C LEU A 61 -16.86 -0.11 -0.27
N LYS A 62 -15.73 -0.77 -0.59
CA LYS A 62 -14.99 -1.69 0.27
C LYS A 62 -13.60 -1.14 0.55
N VAL A 63 -13.08 -1.34 1.75
CA VAL A 63 -11.66 -1.08 2.03
C VAL A 63 -10.89 -2.36 1.76
N MET A 64 -10.09 -2.39 0.69
CA MET A 64 -9.28 -3.55 0.32
C MET A 64 -7.90 -3.51 0.92
N THR A 65 -7.36 -2.31 1.11
CA THR A 65 -6.07 -2.09 1.75
C THR A 65 -6.14 -0.83 2.61
N MET A 66 -5.45 -0.82 3.72
CA MET A 66 -5.15 0.39 4.47
C MET A 66 -3.66 0.68 4.39
N THR A 67 -3.33 1.96 4.24
CA THR A 67 -1.96 2.45 4.29
C THR A 67 -1.79 3.37 5.49
N PRO A 68 -1.37 2.86 6.66
CA PRO A 68 -0.97 3.68 7.79
C PRO A 68 0.24 4.53 7.40
N GLU A 69 0.23 5.83 7.72
CA GLU A 69 1.41 6.68 7.52
C GLU A 69 2.57 6.20 8.38
N ASN A 70 3.65 5.76 7.75
CA ASN A 70 4.83 5.24 8.42
C ASN A 70 6.16 5.60 7.76
N CYS A 71 6.13 6.37 6.66
CA CYS A 71 7.35 6.82 5.98
C CYS A 71 8.03 8.00 6.70
N VAL A 72 7.40 8.53 7.73
CA VAL A 72 7.93 9.61 8.56
C VAL A 72 7.93 9.20 10.02
N TYR A 73 8.96 9.64 10.77
CA TYR A 73 8.94 9.42 12.20
C TYR A 73 7.65 10.05 12.83
N PRO A 74 7.20 9.53 13.95
CA PRO A 74 7.92 8.66 14.87
C PRO A 74 7.82 7.15 14.60
N ILE A 75 7.37 6.71 13.44
CA ILE A 75 7.24 5.28 13.15
C ILE A 75 8.56 4.73 12.61
N ASN A 76 9.14 3.76 13.33
CA ASN A 76 10.40 3.14 12.94
C ASN A 76 10.58 1.79 13.66
N PHE A 77 10.67 0.72 12.89
CA PHE A 77 10.86 -0.65 13.38
C PHE A 77 12.32 -1.08 13.47
N CYS A 78 13.21 -0.34 12.81
CA CYS A 78 14.62 -0.69 12.63
C CYS A 78 15.55 0.00 13.63
N THR A 79 15.02 0.95 14.42
CA THR A 79 15.83 1.73 15.35
C THR A 79 16.22 0.92 16.57
N GLN A 80 17.39 1.22 17.13
CA GLN A 80 17.85 0.68 18.41
C GLN A 80 17.10 1.28 19.61
N ASP A 81 16.49 2.47 19.44
CA ASP A 81 15.68 3.09 20.46
C ASP A 81 14.41 2.25 20.69
N ASP A 82 14.37 1.56 21.84
CA ASP A 82 13.29 0.65 22.21
C ASP A 82 11.96 1.39 22.40
N ILE A 83 11.97 2.62 22.91
CA ILE A 83 10.77 3.42 23.14
C ILE A 83 10.08 3.72 21.79
N THR A 84 10.85 4.16 20.79
CA THR A 84 10.34 4.44 19.44
C THR A 84 9.84 3.15 18.78
N ARG A 85 10.61 2.06 18.91
CA ARG A 85 10.26 0.77 18.30
C ARG A 85 8.97 0.20 18.91
N GLU A 86 8.83 0.16 20.20
CA GLU A 86 7.60 -0.27 20.89
C GLU A 86 6.40 0.63 20.57
N SER A 87 6.61 1.95 20.48
CA SER A 87 5.55 2.88 20.09
C SER A 87 5.08 2.61 18.66
N SER A 88 6.00 2.28 17.75
CA SER A 88 5.71 1.90 16.37
C SER A 88 4.91 0.60 16.29
N ILE A 89 5.27 -0.40 17.09
CA ILE A 89 4.52 -1.65 17.20
C ILE A 89 3.09 -1.40 17.71
N ARG A 90 2.92 -0.62 18.77
CA ARG A 90 1.57 -0.26 19.29
C ARG A 90 0.73 0.49 18.26
N TYR A 91 1.35 1.40 17.49
CA TYR A 91 0.67 2.10 16.41
C TYR A 91 0.14 1.13 15.34
N TYR A 92 0.96 0.16 14.94
CA TYR A 92 0.52 -0.83 13.94
C TYR A 92 -0.47 -1.86 14.50
N GLN A 93 -0.38 -2.24 15.77
CA GLN A 93 -1.42 -3.05 16.41
C GLN A 93 -2.78 -2.33 16.35
N ARG A 94 -2.79 -1.02 16.59
CA ARG A 94 -4.00 -0.21 16.44
C ARG A 94 -4.46 -0.11 14.99
N ALA A 95 -3.53 -0.03 14.04
CA ALA A 95 -3.85 -0.07 12.61
C ALA A 95 -4.51 -1.40 12.22
N ILE A 96 -3.99 -2.53 12.70
CA ILE A 96 -4.54 -3.86 12.50
C ILE A 96 -5.95 -3.97 13.10
N ASP A 97 -6.17 -3.48 14.32
CA ASP A 97 -7.50 -3.45 14.95
C ASP A 97 -8.49 -2.58 14.15
N THR A 98 -8.01 -1.45 13.63
CA THR A 98 -8.81 -0.56 12.78
C THR A 98 -9.17 -1.25 11.45
N ALA A 99 -8.22 -1.95 10.82
CA ALA A 99 -8.47 -2.72 9.62
C ALA A 99 -9.50 -3.82 9.85
N GLN A 100 -9.36 -4.60 10.91
CA GLN A 100 -10.34 -5.60 11.30
C GLN A 100 -11.74 -4.99 11.51
N PHE A 101 -11.82 -3.85 12.20
CA PHE A 101 -13.09 -3.16 12.42
C PHE A 101 -13.75 -2.68 11.11
N LEU A 102 -12.94 -2.18 10.16
CA LEU A 102 -13.39 -1.73 8.84
C LEU A 102 -13.62 -2.88 7.84
N GLU A 103 -13.40 -4.12 8.25
CA GLU A 103 -13.49 -5.32 7.38
C GLU A 103 -12.45 -5.28 6.23
N CYS A 104 -11.31 -4.62 6.48
CA CYS A 104 -10.21 -4.50 5.54
C CYS A 104 -9.27 -5.71 5.68
N PRO A 105 -8.99 -6.46 4.60
CA PRO A 105 -8.20 -7.69 4.69
C PRO A 105 -6.70 -7.47 4.81
N SER A 106 -6.18 -6.28 4.49
CA SER A 106 -4.74 -6.05 4.45
C SER A 106 -4.33 -4.63 4.80
N ILE A 107 -3.13 -4.47 5.34
CA ILE A 107 -2.50 -3.18 5.60
C ILE A 107 -1.06 -3.15 5.08
N GLN A 108 -0.66 -2.05 4.48
CA GLN A 108 0.71 -1.80 4.06
C GLN A 108 1.59 -1.51 5.28
N ILE A 109 2.84 -1.99 5.24
CA ILE A 109 3.86 -1.75 6.26
C ILE A 109 5.23 -1.58 5.59
N SER A 110 6.00 -0.59 6.04
CA SER A 110 7.41 -0.39 5.67
C SER A 110 8.28 -0.27 6.94
N THR A 111 9.59 -0.21 6.79
CA THR A 111 10.50 -0.54 7.88
C THR A 111 11.05 0.66 8.66
N GLY A 112 11.48 1.73 8.01
CA GLY A 112 12.17 2.86 8.62
C GLY A 112 13.69 2.77 8.54
N PHE A 113 14.42 3.47 9.42
CA PHE A 113 15.88 3.58 9.41
C PHE A 113 16.54 2.95 10.64
N GLY A 114 17.61 2.17 10.42
CA GLY A 114 18.63 1.98 11.44
C GLY A 114 19.55 3.21 11.53
N TYR A 115 20.24 3.39 12.66
CA TYR A 115 21.24 4.46 12.82
C TYR A 115 22.40 4.27 11.83
N PHE A 116 22.91 5.35 11.24
CA PHE A 116 23.93 5.28 10.20
C PHE A 116 25.34 4.90 10.69
N ASP A 117 25.60 5.02 11.97
CA ASP A 117 26.84 4.62 12.62
C ASP A 117 26.81 3.21 13.22
N TYR A 118 25.70 2.47 12.97
CA TYR A 118 25.54 1.06 13.29
C TYR A 118 25.42 0.22 12.01
N SER A 119 25.55 -1.10 12.15
CA SER A 119 25.47 -1.99 10.99
C SER A 119 24.03 -2.15 10.48
N ARG A 120 23.88 -2.45 9.20
CA ARG A 120 22.58 -2.81 8.61
C ARG A 120 22.02 -4.06 9.26
N GLU A 121 22.88 -5.01 9.63
CA GLU A 121 22.50 -6.27 10.27
C GLU A 121 21.82 -6.05 11.63
N GLU A 122 22.28 -5.06 12.41
CA GLU A 122 21.60 -4.72 13.66
C GLU A 122 20.22 -4.12 13.41
N ALA A 123 20.11 -3.18 12.47
CA ALA A 123 18.82 -2.61 12.08
C ALA A 123 17.86 -3.67 11.52
N TRP A 124 18.40 -4.61 10.73
CA TRP A 124 17.66 -5.75 10.20
C TRP A 124 17.07 -6.61 11.30
N LYS A 125 17.86 -6.94 12.31
CA LYS A 125 17.41 -7.76 13.45
C LYS A 125 16.26 -7.09 14.23
N TYR A 126 16.37 -5.78 14.51
CA TYR A 126 15.28 -5.06 15.20
C TYR A 126 14.02 -4.98 14.33
N CYS A 127 14.19 -4.85 13.02
CA CYS A 127 13.10 -4.89 12.07
C CYS A 127 12.40 -6.26 12.09
N GLU A 128 13.16 -7.35 11.99
CA GLU A 128 12.65 -8.72 12.04
C GLU A 128 11.85 -8.99 13.33
N GLU A 129 12.43 -8.68 14.50
CA GLU A 129 11.77 -8.86 15.81
C GLU A 129 10.43 -8.09 15.88
N SER A 130 10.41 -6.87 15.36
CA SER A 130 9.20 -6.04 15.31
C SER A 130 8.15 -6.61 14.38
N LEU A 131 8.56 -7.05 13.19
CA LEU A 131 7.66 -7.62 12.20
C LEU A 131 7.13 -9.00 12.60
N VAL A 132 7.91 -9.83 13.28
CA VAL A 132 7.43 -11.09 13.88
C VAL A 132 6.31 -10.79 14.88
N THR A 133 6.53 -9.83 15.80
CA THR A 133 5.52 -9.43 16.79
C THR A 133 4.22 -8.96 16.11
N LEU A 134 4.33 -8.19 15.02
CA LEU A 134 3.18 -7.68 14.28
C LEU A 134 2.51 -8.77 13.45
N ALA A 135 3.27 -9.70 12.86
CA ALA A 135 2.73 -10.82 12.10
C ALA A 135 1.90 -11.75 13.00
N GLU A 136 2.39 -12.08 14.18
CA GLU A 136 1.64 -12.87 15.18
C GLU A 136 0.34 -12.18 15.63
N TYR A 137 0.38 -10.84 15.78
CA TYR A 137 -0.81 -10.07 16.12
C TYR A 137 -1.80 -10.04 14.96
N SER A 138 -1.32 -9.84 13.76
CA SER A 138 -2.07 -9.74 12.51
C SER A 138 -2.77 -11.06 12.17
N GLU A 139 -2.11 -12.19 12.38
CA GLU A 139 -2.68 -13.53 12.20
C GLU A 139 -3.92 -13.74 13.05
N LYS A 140 -3.86 -13.36 14.35
CA LYS A 140 -5.01 -13.43 15.28
C LYS A 140 -6.20 -12.58 14.87
N LYS A 141 -5.95 -11.54 14.07
CA LYS A 141 -6.95 -10.59 13.60
C LYS A 141 -7.45 -10.89 12.18
N ASN A 142 -6.85 -11.88 11.51
CA ASN A 142 -7.11 -12.21 10.11
C ASN A 142 -6.93 -11.00 9.18
N VAL A 143 -5.88 -10.21 9.41
CA VAL A 143 -5.46 -9.08 8.57
C VAL A 143 -4.06 -9.37 8.05
N LYS A 144 -3.77 -9.18 6.77
CA LYS A 144 -2.44 -9.36 6.21
C LYS A 144 -1.60 -8.09 6.28
N LEU A 145 -0.31 -8.25 6.54
CA LEU A 145 0.69 -7.21 6.38
C LEU A 145 1.29 -7.30 4.98
N LEU A 146 1.28 -6.20 4.25
CA LEU A 146 1.87 -6.04 2.93
C LEU A 146 3.20 -5.32 3.09
N LEU A 147 4.30 -6.05 3.10
CA LEU A 147 5.64 -5.51 3.33
C LEU A 147 6.17 -4.85 2.06
N GLU A 148 6.43 -3.56 2.16
CA GLU A 148 6.91 -2.70 1.09
C GLU A 148 8.39 -2.34 1.27
N GLU A 149 9.15 -2.46 0.18
CA GLU A 149 10.46 -1.84 0.06
C GLU A 149 10.32 -0.34 -0.16
N LEU A 150 11.33 0.40 0.24
CA LEU A 150 11.38 1.84 0.01
C LEU A 150 12.77 2.26 -0.48
N LYS A 151 12.83 3.40 -1.16
CA LYS A 151 14.10 4.01 -1.59
C LYS A 151 14.98 4.42 -0.41
N THR A 152 16.26 4.52 -0.68
CA THR A 152 17.30 4.81 0.32
C THR A 152 17.15 6.15 1.04
N THR A 153 16.28 7.02 0.57
CA THR A 153 15.90 8.26 1.28
C THR A 153 14.87 8.03 2.40
N THR A 154 14.27 6.84 2.46
CA THR A 154 13.19 6.50 3.40
C THR A 154 13.51 5.27 4.25
N THR A 155 14.44 4.43 3.81
CA THR A 155 14.94 3.28 4.57
C THR A 155 16.40 2.97 4.24
N ASN A 156 17.10 2.30 5.16
CA ASN A 156 18.40 1.67 4.89
C ASN A 156 18.37 0.14 5.14
N VAL A 157 17.19 -0.45 5.20
CA VAL A 157 17.00 -1.87 5.54
C VAL A 157 16.41 -2.67 4.38
N LEU A 158 15.16 -2.45 3.99
CA LEU A 158 14.52 -3.14 2.87
C LEU A 158 14.45 -2.23 1.64
N ILE A 159 15.30 -2.48 0.64
CA ILE A 159 15.46 -1.64 -0.55
C ILE A 159 15.08 -2.40 -1.82
N THR A 160 15.17 -3.73 -1.82
CA THR A 160 14.99 -4.58 -2.99
C THR A 160 13.97 -5.69 -2.74
N SER A 161 13.47 -6.28 -3.83
CA SER A 161 12.62 -7.48 -3.77
C SER A 161 13.30 -8.67 -3.07
N LYS A 162 14.64 -8.77 -3.16
CA LYS A 162 15.42 -9.76 -2.44
C LYS A 162 15.43 -9.54 -0.93
N ASP A 163 15.54 -8.28 -0.51
CA ASP A 163 15.46 -7.93 0.91
C ASP A 163 14.09 -8.32 1.48
N ILE A 164 13.00 -8.06 0.72
CA ILE A 164 11.65 -8.50 1.13
C ILE A 164 11.59 -10.02 1.22
N ALA A 165 12.06 -10.75 0.21
CA ALA A 165 12.02 -12.19 0.18
C ALA A 165 12.78 -12.81 1.38
N GLU A 166 13.98 -12.30 1.68
CA GLU A 166 14.80 -12.73 2.82
C GLU A 166 14.10 -12.45 4.17
N MET A 167 13.53 -11.27 4.34
CA MET A 167 12.79 -10.91 5.54
C MET A 167 11.55 -11.81 5.73
N LEU A 168 10.80 -12.08 4.67
CA LEU A 168 9.65 -12.98 4.72
C LEU A 168 10.04 -14.41 5.04
N ASP A 169 11.21 -14.89 4.55
CA ASP A 169 11.73 -16.22 4.85
C ASP A 169 12.11 -16.36 6.34
N GLN A 170 12.69 -15.30 6.93
CA GLN A 170 13.07 -15.28 8.34
C GLN A 170 11.86 -15.21 9.26
N ILE A 171 10.87 -14.35 8.95
CA ILE A 171 9.63 -14.21 9.74
C ILE A 171 8.78 -15.49 9.64
N ASN A 172 8.74 -16.12 8.48
CA ASN A 172 8.04 -17.38 8.20
C ASN A 172 6.59 -17.42 8.71
N SER A 173 5.81 -16.36 8.44
CA SER A 173 4.38 -16.26 8.81
C SER A 173 3.51 -16.04 7.58
N PRO A 174 2.32 -16.69 7.50
CA PRO A 174 1.37 -16.46 6.41
C PRO A 174 0.66 -15.09 6.53
N ALA A 175 0.80 -14.41 7.66
CA ALA A 175 0.16 -13.12 7.91
C ALA A 175 0.94 -11.93 7.33
N ILE A 176 2.19 -12.14 6.88
CA ILE A 176 2.98 -11.10 6.22
C ILE A 176 3.40 -11.58 4.83
N VAL A 177 3.22 -10.74 3.84
CA VAL A 177 3.49 -11.02 2.42
C VAL A 177 4.14 -9.80 1.78
N GLY A 178 4.68 -9.94 0.57
CA GLY A 178 5.33 -8.83 -0.11
C GLY A 178 4.38 -8.02 -0.98
N MET A 179 4.75 -6.80 -1.23
CA MET A 179 4.18 -5.93 -2.25
C MET A 179 5.28 -5.27 -3.07
N VAL A 180 4.90 -4.56 -4.10
CA VAL A 180 5.78 -3.72 -4.92
C VAL A 180 5.13 -2.37 -5.18
N ASP A 181 5.91 -1.30 -5.06
CA ASP A 181 5.58 0.00 -5.62
C ASP A 181 6.43 0.25 -6.88
N LEU A 182 5.79 0.60 -8.01
CA LEU A 182 6.50 0.71 -9.29
C LEU A 182 7.53 1.85 -9.29
N ASP A 183 7.30 2.95 -8.56
CA ASP A 183 8.29 4.03 -8.45
C ASP A 183 9.48 3.61 -7.58
N GLN A 184 9.24 2.88 -6.47
CA GLN A 184 10.30 2.33 -5.63
C GLN A 184 11.12 1.27 -6.37
N MET A 185 10.45 0.33 -7.06
CA MET A 185 11.07 -0.69 -7.91
C MET A 185 12.03 -0.07 -8.93
N ASN A 186 11.56 0.93 -9.68
CA ASN A 186 12.40 1.62 -10.66
C ASN A 186 13.57 2.38 -10.02
N TYR A 187 13.35 2.96 -8.84
CA TYR A 187 14.42 3.61 -8.08
C TYR A 187 15.51 2.62 -7.66
N ALA A 188 15.14 1.41 -7.26
CA ALA A 188 16.07 0.33 -6.92
C ALA A 188 16.78 -0.27 -8.14
N GLY A 189 16.36 0.06 -9.35
CA GLY A 189 16.88 -0.50 -10.60
C GLY A 189 16.42 -1.95 -10.83
N GLU A 190 15.34 -2.36 -10.20
CA GLU A 190 14.71 -3.68 -10.37
C GLU A 190 13.58 -3.64 -11.41
N THR A 191 13.08 -4.80 -11.76
CA THR A 191 12.00 -5.03 -12.70
C THR A 191 10.88 -5.87 -12.06
N LEU A 192 9.70 -5.88 -12.68
CA LEU A 192 8.61 -6.78 -12.26
C LEU A 192 9.02 -8.27 -12.31
N ASP A 193 9.93 -8.67 -13.22
CA ASP A 193 10.44 -10.03 -13.27
C ASP A 193 11.24 -10.39 -12.01
N ASP A 194 11.98 -9.43 -11.43
CA ASP A 194 12.69 -9.64 -10.17
C ASP A 194 11.70 -9.88 -9.03
N TYR A 195 10.62 -9.09 -8.94
CA TYR A 195 9.59 -9.26 -7.91
C TYR A 195 8.82 -10.56 -8.07
N PHE A 196 8.37 -10.89 -9.27
CA PHE A 196 7.71 -12.18 -9.51
C PHE A 196 8.65 -13.36 -9.26
N GLY A 197 9.94 -13.23 -9.61
CA GLY A 197 10.95 -14.26 -9.38
C GLY A 197 11.29 -14.48 -7.91
N ASN A 198 11.48 -13.39 -7.14
CA ASN A 198 11.91 -13.44 -5.75
C ASN A 198 10.75 -13.75 -4.79
N LEU A 199 9.55 -13.24 -5.05
CA LEU A 199 8.40 -13.36 -4.16
C LEU A 199 7.41 -14.44 -4.58
N GLY A 200 7.25 -14.69 -5.88
CA GLY A 200 6.28 -15.67 -6.39
C GLY A 200 4.86 -15.36 -5.91
N SER A 201 4.19 -16.36 -5.35
CA SER A 201 2.83 -16.20 -4.79
C SER A 201 2.74 -15.33 -3.54
N ARG A 202 3.88 -14.96 -2.95
CA ARG A 202 3.94 -14.01 -1.83
C ARG A 202 3.84 -12.55 -2.27
N LEU A 203 3.94 -12.23 -3.58
CA LEU A 203 3.61 -10.90 -4.10
C LEU A 203 2.08 -10.77 -4.15
N GLN A 204 1.48 -10.00 -3.24
CA GLN A 204 0.02 -9.93 -3.11
C GLN A 204 -0.57 -8.53 -3.30
N HIS A 205 0.26 -7.51 -3.44
CA HIS A 205 -0.20 -6.16 -3.72
C HIS A 205 0.78 -5.40 -4.62
N ILE A 206 0.24 -4.53 -5.46
CA ILE A 206 1.02 -3.67 -6.36
C ILE A 206 0.49 -2.24 -6.23
N HIS A 207 1.37 -1.29 -5.88
CA HIS A 207 1.12 0.12 -6.09
C HIS A 207 1.46 0.47 -7.53
N PHE A 208 0.42 0.75 -8.31
CA PHE A 208 0.54 1.04 -9.73
C PHE A 208 0.53 2.55 -9.95
N ASN A 209 1.70 3.10 -10.16
CA ASN A 209 1.94 4.52 -10.33
C ASN A 209 3.00 4.75 -11.43
N ASP A 210 2.97 5.91 -12.06
CA ASP A 210 4.04 6.35 -12.93
C ASP A 210 5.09 7.12 -12.13
N ARG A 211 6.21 7.50 -12.74
CA ARG A 211 7.35 8.15 -12.08
C ARG A 211 6.90 9.29 -11.16
N GLY A 212 7.39 9.25 -9.91
CA GLY A 212 7.08 10.24 -8.89
C GLY A 212 5.65 10.14 -8.37
N HIS A 213 5.05 8.95 -8.41
CA HIS A 213 3.66 8.69 -7.98
C HIS A 213 2.65 9.55 -8.74
N THR A 214 2.84 9.65 -10.05
CA THR A 214 1.90 10.31 -10.95
C THR A 214 0.91 9.30 -11.55
N VAL A 215 -0.13 9.83 -12.17
CA VAL A 215 -1.10 9.02 -12.93
C VAL A 215 -0.38 8.30 -14.07
N PRO A 216 -0.71 7.02 -14.37
CA PRO A 216 -0.16 6.32 -15.52
C PRO A 216 -0.30 7.13 -16.82
N GLY A 217 0.84 7.43 -17.44
CA GLY A 217 0.95 8.27 -18.64
C GLY A 217 1.31 9.74 -18.40
N ASP A 218 1.37 10.18 -17.15
CA ASP A 218 1.87 11.53 -16.77
C ASP A 218 3.38 11.55 -16.45
N GLY A 219 4.00 10.37 -16.36
CA GLY A 219 5.44 10.16 -16.22
C GLY A 219 6.05 9.55 -17.49
N ASP A 220 7.12 8.79 -17.32
CA ASP A 220 7.88 8.18 -18.42
C ASP A 220 8.09 6.66 -18.25
N PHE A 221 7.40 6.02 -17.31
CA PHE A 221 7.47 4.57 -17.17
C PHE A 221 6.66 3.86 -18.26
N PRO A 222 7.06 2.64 -18.66
CA PRO A 222 6.32 1.87 -19.68
C PRO A 222 5.06 1.21 -19.07
N MET A 223 4.11 2.02 -18.63
CA MET A 223 2.95 1.60 -17.81
C MET A 223 2.12 0.50 -18.50
N LYS A 224 1.99 0.57 -19.84
CA LYS A 224 1.29 -0.48 -20.60
C LYS A 224 2.04 -1.81 -20.52
N GLU A 225 3.36 -1.77 -20.67
CA GLU A 225 4.20 -2.98 -20.61
C GLU A 225 4.16 -3.61 -19.21
N TYR A 226 4.17 -2.78 -18.15
CA TYR A 226 3.98 -3.25 -16.78
C TYR A 226 2.64 -3.93 -16.58
N TYR A 227 1.56 -3.33 -17.07
CA TYR A 227 0.23 -3.93 -16.98
C TYR A 227 0.14 -5.26 -17.75
N ASP A 228 0.67 -5.29 -18.99
CA ASP A 228 0.71 -6.52 -19.79
C ASP A 228 1.54 -7.62 -19.11
N LYS A 229 2.67 -7.26 -18.48
CA LYS A 229 3.51 -8.19 -17.72
C LYS A 229 2.76 -8.77 -16.52
N ILE A 230 2.08 -7.94 -15.72
CA ILE A 230 1.28 -8.38 -14.56
C ILE A 230 0.23 -9.41 -15.01
N LYS A 231 -0.45 -9.14 -16.13
CA LYS A 231 -1.43 -10.08 -16.71
C LYS A 231 -0.80 -11.37 -17.19
N GLN A 232 0.35 -11.31 -17.89
CA GLN A 232 1.07 -12.48 -18.38
C GLN A 232 1.53 -13.40 -17.25
N GLN A 233 1.87 -12.85 -16.09
CA GLN A 233 2.24 -13.61 -14.90
C GLN A 233 1.03 -14.27 -14.19
N GLY A 234 -0.20 -14.04 -14.65
CA GLY A 234 -1.40 -14.57 -14.02
C GLY A 234 -1.60 -14.04 -12.59
N TYR A 235 -1.19 -12.79 -12.35
CA TYR A 235 -1.28 -12.17 -11.03
C TYR A 235 -2.73 -12.10 -10.53
N GLU A 236 -2.97 -12.62 -9.32
CA GLU A 236 -4.29 -12.68 -8.69
C GLU A 236 -4.43 -11.75 -7.47
N GLY A 237 -3.38 -11.02 -7.13
CA GLY A 237 -3.41 -10.04 -6.03
C GLY A 237 -4.14 -8.76 -6.39
N THR A 238 -4.06 -7.78 -5.50
CA THR A 238 -4.70 -6.47 -5.67
C THR A 238 -3.73 -5.45 -6.27
N ILE A 239 -4.29 -4.46 -6.98
CA ILE A 239 -3.55 -3.32 -7.54
C ILE A 239 -4.18 -2.04 -7.00
N SER A 240 -3.39 -1.17 -6.38
CA SER A 240 -3.78 0.19 -5.98
C SER A 240 -3.13 1.23 -6.86
N PHE A 241 -3.90 2.21 -7.32
CA PHE A 241 -3.34 3.41 -7.94
C PHE A 241 -2.88 4.37 -6.84
N GLU A 242 -1.58 4.35 -6.53
CA GLU A 242 -0.99 5.23 -5.55
C GLU A 242 -0.54 6.54 -6.17
N ILE A 243 -1.37 7.58 -6.05
CA ILE A 243 -1.09 8.89 -6.61
C ILE A 243 -0.87 9.89 -5.47
N CYS A 244 0.32 10.48 -5.39
CA CYS A 244 0.66 11.44 -4.35
C CYS A 244 1.45 12.66 -4.82
N ASP A 245 1.68 12.82 -6.13
CA ASP A 245 2.35 14.00 -6.66
C ASP A 245 1.54 15.28 -6.39
N ARG A 246 2.24 16.35 -6.06
CA ARG A 246 1.64 17.65 -5.68
C ARG A 246 0.81 18.30 -6.78
N ARG A 247 1.02 17.94 -8.05
CA ARG A 247 0.25 18.48 -9.19
C ARG A 247 -1.25 18.21 -9.06
N TYR A 248 -1.64 17.16 -8.32
CA TYR A 248 -3.05 16.80 -8.14
C TYR A 248 -3.69 17.37 -6.87
N TYR A 249 -2.94 18.05 -6.00
CA TYR A 249 -3.46 18.52 -4.71
C TYR A 249 -4.55 19.59 -4.82
N CYS A 250 -4.49 20.45 -5.84
CA CYS A 250 -5.50 21.51 -6.02
C CYS A 250 -6.77 21.00 -6.72
N ASP A 251 -6.67 19.91 -7.47
CA ASP A 251 -7.79 19.29 -8.17
C ASP A 251 -7.61 17.76 -8.21
N PRO A 252 -7.86 17.09 -7.08
CA PRO A 252 -7.60 15.67 -6.96
C PRO A 252 -8.54 14.81 -7.81
N ASP A 253 -9.71 15.34 -8.18
CA ASP A 253 -10.69 14.62 -8.99
C ASP A 253 -10.15 14.29 -10.38
N LYS A 254 -9.27 15.15 -10.93
CA LYS A 254 -8.61 14.91 -12.22
C LYS A 254 -7.75 13.65 -12.24
N ALA A 255 -7.11 13.30 -11.13
CA ALA A 255 -6.32 12.08 -11.06
C ALA A 255 -7.21 10.84 -11.19
N ILE A 256 -8.37 10.81 -10.51
CA ILE A 256 -9.33 9.70 -10.67
C ILE A 256 -9.85 9.64 -12.11
N ASP A 257 -10.23 10.76 -12.70
CA ASP A 257 -10.74 10.80 -14.08
C ASP A 257 -9.69 10.30 -15.08
N ALA A 258 -8.43 10.69 -14.92
CA ALA A 258 -7.33 10.23 -15.77
C ALA A 258 -7.08 8.72 -15.63
N ILE A 259 -7.12 8.19 -14.40
CA ILE A 259 -6.97 6.74 -14.15
C ILE A 259 -8.14 5.97 -14.76
N VAL A 260 -9.37 6.45 -14.63
CA VAL A 260 -10.53 5.83 -15.26
C VAL A 260 -10.34 5.77 -16.77
N ILE A 261 -9.91 6.87 -17.40
CA ILE A 261 -9.62 6.91 -18.85
C ILE A 261 -8.54 5.91 -19.20
N TRP A 262 -7.45 5.87 -18.44
CA TRP A 262 -6.35 4.93 -18.66
C TRP A 262 -6.84 3.47 -18.54
N THR A 263 -7.52 3.14 -17.45
CA THR A 263 -8.05 1.79 -17.19
C THR A 263 -9.00 1.35 -18.31
N VAL A 264 -9.96 2.18 -18.69
CA VAL A 264 -10.89 1.88 -19.80
C VAL A 264 -10.15 1.68 -21.12
N SER A 265 -9.15 2.50 -21.43
CA SER A 265 -8.39 2.42 -22.68
C SER A 265 -7.59 1.12 -22.82
N TYR A 266 -7.10 0.56 -21.70
CA TYR A 266 -6.24 -0.63 -21.70
C TYR A 266 -6.96 -1.92 -21.32
N THR A 267 -8.08 -1.87 -20.58
CA THR A 267 -8.85 -3.08 -20.22
C THR A 267 -9.84 -3.49 -21.31
N HIS A 268 -10.42 -2.56 -22.06
CA HIS A 268 -11.35 -2.87 -23.14
C HIS A 268 -10.68 -3.50 -24.39
N LEU A 269 -9.37 -3.36 -24.54
CA LEU A 269 -8.64 -4.01 -25.64
C LEU A 269 -8.47 -5.54 -25.46
N THR A 270 -8.93 -6.12 -24.35
CA THR A 270 -8.67 -7.53 -24.01
C THR A 270 -9.89 -8.33 -23.53
N LEU A 271 -11.11 -7.77 -23.53
CA LEU A 271 -12.31 -8.56 -23.31
C LEU A 271 -12.75 -9.22 -24.61
N PRO A 272 -12.83 -10.58 -24.69
CA PRO A 272 -13.57 -11.21 -25.75
C PRO A 272 -15.03 -10.74 -25.61
N THR A 273 -15.58 -10.17 -26.69
CA THR A 273 -17.01 -9.95 -26.80
C THR A 273 -17.72 -11.30 -26.75
N THR A 274 -18.09 -11.76 -25.57
CA THR A 274 -19.13 -12.77 -25.44
C THR A 274 -20.45 -12.06 -25.74
N SER A 275 -20.81 -12.07 -27.00
CA SER A 275 -22.17 -11.81 -27.44
C SER A 275 -23.11 -12.72 -26.64
N ARG A 276 -23.91 -12.14 -25.72
CA ARG A 276 -25.10 -12.82 -25.23
C ARG A 276 -26.11 -12.81 -26.39
N VAL A 277 -26.39 -13.98 -26.93
CA VAL A 277 -27.61 -14.29 -27.68
C VAL A 277 -28.73 -14.50 -26.69
#